data_141e041f6d54c6f020444d01378cfeae
#
_entry.id   141e041f6d54c6f020444d01378cfeae
#
_cell.length_a   1.000
_cell.length_b   1.000
_cell.length_c   1.000
_cell.angle_alpha   90.00
_cell.angle_beta   90.00
_cell.angle_gamma   90.00
#
_symmetry.space_group_name_H-M   'P 1'
#
loop_
_entity.id
_entity.type
_entity.pdbx_description
1 polymer ?
#
loop_
_entity_poly.entity_id
_entity_poly.type
_entity_poly.pdbx_seq_one_letter_code
_entity_poly.pdbx_strand_id
1 'polypeptide(L)'
;MWGSLRFDPETDGQGVFITVFPDLGFVSLAWFTYDTELPAEDAEANLGDAGHRWITALGPITGNQVIMNIDITSGGLFDTDREVEHTDPAGSDGTITLIFDDCESGTVEYDIPSISRTGTVPIQRVAVDNAELCKAIIAESQESQ
;
A
#
# COMPACT_ATOMS: atom_id res chain seq x y z
N MET A 1 16.57 4.64 0.65
CA MET A 1 15.47 4.22 -0.24
C MET A 1 14.74 3.07 0.45
N TRP A 2 13.49 3.27 0.85
CA TRP A 2 12.67 2.25 1.49
C TRP A 2 11.73 1.68 0.42
N GLY A 3 12.21 0.69 -0.32
CA GLY A 3 11.33 -0.15 -1.11
C GLY A 3 11.18 -1.46 -0.36
N SER A 4 10.04 -1.73 0.25
CA SER A 4 9.80 -3.03 0.86
C SER A 4 8.44 -3.53 0.44
N LEU A 5 8.41 -4.72 -0.11
CA LEU A 5 7.18 -5.47 -0.22
C LEU A 5 6.77 -5.89 1.18
N ARG A 6 5.54 -5.57 1.56
CA ARG A 6 4.97 -6.00 2.83
C ARG A 6 3.69 -6.79 2.55
N PHE A 7 3.44 -7.80 3.31
CA PHE A 7 2.26 -8.65 3.16
C PHE A 7 1.72 -9.06 4.54
N ASP A 8 0.45 -9.38 4.57
CA ASP A 8 -0.16 -10.07 5.69
C ASP A 8 0.22 -11.56 5.58
N PRO A 9 0.91 -12.13 6.57
CA PRO A 9 1.34 -13.53 6.51
C PRO A 9 0.18 -14.54 6.54
N GLU A 10 -1.03 -14.11 6.89
CA GLU A 10 -2.22 -14.96 6.91
C GLU A 10 -2.98 -14.96 5.57
N THR A 11 -2.63 -14.05 4.63
CA THR A 11 -3.26 -13.96 3.31
C THR A 11 -2.22 -14.10 2.21
N ASP A 12 -2.37 -15.10 1.35
CA ASP A 12 -1.45 -15.36 0.25
C ASP A 12 -1.78 -14.53 -1.00
N GLY A 13 -0.76 -14.18 -1.77
CA GLY A 13 -0.91 -13.47 -3.04
C GLY A 13 -1.25 -11.99 -2.93
N GLN A 14 -1.27 -11.41 -1.73
CA GLN A 14 -1.48 -9.99 -1.50
C GLN A 14 -0.24 -9.31 -0.93
N GLY A 15 -0.10 -8.02 -1.15
CA GLY A 15 1.03 -7.28 -0.60
C GLY A 15 1.03 -5.81 -0.93
N VAL A 16 1.82 -5.05 -0.20
CA VAL A 16 2.00 -3.63 -0.39
C VAL A 16 3.44 -3.27 -0.72
N PHE A 17 3.63 -2.46 -1.75
CA PHE A 17 4.89 -1.77 -2.01
C PHE A 17 4.82 -0.39 -1.38
N ILE A 18 5.82 -0.06 -0.57
CA ILE A 18 5.93 1.21 0.12
C ILE A 18 7.20 1.92 -0.34
N THR A 19 7.05 3.11 -0.87
CA THR A 19 8.17 3.97 -1.26
C THR A 19 8.14 5.24 -0.44
N VAL A 20 9.23 5.52 0.25
CA VAL A 20 9.40 6.75 1.04
C VAL A 20 10.21 7.75 0.22
N PHE A 21 9.71 8.97 0.13
CA PHE A 21 10.38 10.13 -0.49
C PHE A 21 10.81 11.10 0.62
N PRO A 22 11.97 10.89 1.25
CA PRO A 22 12.37 11.64 2.45
C PRO A 22 12.52 13.13 2.19
N ASP A 23 13.05 13.52 1.02
CA ASP A 23 13.26 14.92 0.65
C ASP A 23 11.93 15.67 0.43
N LEU A 24 10.86 14.95 0.13
CA LEU A 24 9.52 15.51 -0.06
C LEU A 24 8.63 15.34 1.18
N GLY A 25 9.03 14.51 2.13
CA GLY A 25 8.23 14.18 3.30
C GLY A 25 6.96 13.37 2.97
N PHE A 26 6.99 12.56 1.90
CA PHE A 26 5.85 11.78 1.40
C PHE A 26 6.14 10.29 1.35
N VAL A 27 5.07 9.51 1.41
CA VAL A 27 5.07 8.06 1.15
C VAL A 27 4.06 7.76 0.05
N SER A 28 4.46 6.91 -0.88
CA SER A 28 3.57 6.26 -1.84
C SER A 28 3.41 4.78 -1.47
N LEU A 29 2.19 4.29 -1.62
CA LEU A 29 1.84 2.90 -1.39
C LEU A 29 1.12 2.36 -2.63
N ALA A 30 1.49 1.15 -3.06
CA ALA A 30 0.72 0.36 -3.99
C ALA A 30 0.34 -0.95 -3.32
N TRP A 31 -0.94 -1.24 -3.23
CA TRP A 31 -1.48 -2.47 -2.66
C TRP A 31 -2.01 -3.37 -3.77
N PHE A 32 -1.42 -4.52 -3.92
CA PHE A 32 -1.89 -5.58 -4.80
C PHE A 32 -2.76 -6.53 -3.99
N THR A 33 -4.00 -6.71 -4.44
CA THR A 33 -5.01 -7.47 -3.72
C THR A 33 -5.96 -8.16 -4.70
N TYR A 34 -6.99 -8.76 -4.18
CA TYR A 34 -8.05 -9.41 -4.94
C TYR A 34 -9.35 -8.61 -4.90
N ASP A 35 -10.29 -9.01 -5.74
CA ASP A 35 -11.65 -8.49 -5.70
C ASP A 35 -12.38 -8.90 -4.41
N THR A 36 -13.43 -8.20 -4.09
CA THR A 36 -14.33 -8.53 -2.97
C THR A 36 -15.23 -9.72 -3.24
N GLU A 37 -15.32 -10.16 -4.50
CA GLU A 37 -16.07 -11.31 -4.97
C GLU A 37 -15.12 -12.31 -5.64
N LEU A 38 -15.35 -13.60 -5.40
CA LEU A 38 -14.60 -14.65 -6.08
C LEU A 38 -14.98 -14.67 -7.57
N PRO A 39 -13.99 -14.82 -8.46
CA PRO A 39 -14.27 -15.08 -9.86
C PRO A 39 -15.03 -16.40 -10.03
N ALA A 40 -15.63 -16.62 -11.20
CA ALA A 40 -16.27 -17.89 -11.54
C ALA A 40 -15.28 -19.06 -11.38
N GLU A 41 -15.80 -20.25 -11.00
CA GLU A 41 -14.95 -21.44 -10.74
C GLU A 41 -14.11 -21.88 -11.95
N ASP A 42 -14.55 -21.54 -13.15
CA ASP A 42 -13.88 -21.83 -14.42
C ASP A 42 -13.07 -20.65 -14.98
N ALA A 43 -12.91 -19.59 -14.21
CA ALA A 43 -12.11 -18.44 -14.61
C ALA A 43 -10.62 -18.83 -14.68
N GLU A 44 -10.00 -18.58 -15.83
CA GLU A 44 -8.56 -18.75 -15.99
C GLU A 44 -7.85 -17.47 -15.53
N ALA A 45 -6.76 -17.62 -14.78
CA ALA A 45 -5.94 -16.51 -14.34
C ALA A 45 -5.00 -16.04 -15.46
N ASN A 46 -5.43 -15.07 -16.25
CA ASN A 46 -4.62 -14.40 -17.25
C ASN A 46 -4.22 -12.99 -16.77
N LEU A 47 -3.25 -12.38 -17.43
CA LEU A 47 -2.89 -11.00 -17.13
C LEU A 47 -4.06 -10.05 -17.39
N GLY A 48 -4.43 -9.30 -16.36
CA GLY A 48 -5.54 -8.33 -16.44
C GLY A 48 -6.93 -8.90 -16.25
N ASP A 49 -7.04 -10.17 -15.88
CA ASP A 49 -8.34 -10.80 -15.61
C ASP A 49 -9.03 -10.21 -14.38
N ALA A 50 -10.34 -10.40 -14.36
CA ALA A 50 -11.18 -10.09 -13.22
C ALA A 50 -10.67 -10.83 -11.95
N GLY A 51 -10.82 -10.20 -10.80
CA GLY A 51 -10.37 -10.75 -9.53
C GLY A 51 -9.02 -10.23 -9.05
N HIS A 52 -8.20 -9.65 -9.92
CA HIS A 52 -6.98 -8.93 -9.52
C HIS A 52 -7.26 -7.44 -9.40
N ARG A 53 -6.80 -6.85 -8.32
CA ARG A 53 -6.95 -5.41 -8.05
C ARG A 53 -5.65 -4.81 -7.54
N TRP A 54 -5.48 -3.54 -7.80
CA TRP A 54 -4.45 -2.73 -7.17
C TRP A 54 -5.05 -1.41 -6.71
N ILE A 55 -4.51 -0.90 -5.64
CA ILE A 55 -4.87 0.39 -5.06
C ILE A 55 -3.58 1.19 -4.93
N THR A 56 -3.62 2.45 -5.29
CA THR A 56 -2.50 3.37 -5.04
C THR A 56 -2.93 4.46 -4.05
N ALA A 57 -1.98 4.89 -3.23
CA ALA A 57 -2.22 5.96 -2.27
C ALA A 57 -0.94 6.77 -2.05
N LEU A 58 -1.10 8.05 -1.77
CA LEU A 58 -0.02 8.99 -1.51
C LEU A 58 -0.39 9.90 -0.33
N GLY A 59 0.55 10.14 0.56
CA GLY A 59 0.33 11.05 1.70
C GLY A 59 1.61 11.50 2.39
N PRO A 60 1.51 12.56 3.22
CA PRO A 60 2.63 13.09 3.98
C PRO A 60 2.93 12.24 5.22
N ILE A 61 4.22 12.21 5.58
CA ILE A 61 4.70 11.55 6.81
C ILE A 61 4.42 12.45 8.01
N THR A 62 3.86 11.86 9.07
CA THR A 62 3.67 12.54 10.36
C THR A 62 4.07 11.57 11.49
N GLY A 63 5.26 11.76 12.03
CA GLY A 63 5.83 10.84 13.03
C GLY A 63 6.08 9.44 12.43
N ASN A 64 5.46 8.41 13.01
CA ASN A 64 5.53 7.03 12.53
C ASN A 64 4.31 6.63 11.66
N GLN A 65 3.52 7.60 11.24
CA GLN A 65 2.23 7.37 10.57
C GLN A 65 2.15 8.18 9.27
N VAL A 66 1.41 7.63 8.31
CA VAL A 66 1.11 8.27 7.02
C VAL A 66 -0.36 8.09 6.73
N ILE A 67 -1.10 9.19 6.60
CA ILE A 67 -2.50 9.16 6.13
C ILE A 67 -2.48 9.50 4.65
N MET A 68 -2.99 8.60 3.83
CA MET A 68 -2.93 8.65 2.37
C MET A 68 -4.34 8.64 1.78
N ASN A 69 -4.57 9.46 0.77
CA ASN A 69 -5.78 9.37 -0.04
C ASN A 69 -5.60 8.26 -1.08
N ILE A 70 -6.67 7.47 -1.27
CA ILE A 70 -6.70 6.41 -2.27
C ILE A 70 -6.96 7.01 -3.65
N ASP A 71 -6.16 6.63 -4.63
CA ASP A 71 -6.36 6.94 -6.04
C ASP A 71 -6.64 5.63 -6.80
N ILE A 72 -7.81 5.57 -7.43
CA ILE A 72 -8.22 4.45 -8.27
C ILE A 72 -8.26 4.94 -9.71
N THR A 73 -7.55 4.22 -10.57
CA THR A 73 -7.49 4.50 -11.99
C THR A 73 -8.27 3.44 -12.77
N SER A 74 -9.07 3.86 -13.73
CA SER A 74 -9.86 2.97 -14.58
C SER A 74 -9.81 3.38 -16.06
N GLY A 75 -10.37 2.55 -16.94
CA GLY A 75 -10.50 2.84 -18.36
C GLY A 75 -9.23 2.66 -19.19
N GLY A 76 -8.11 2.28 -18.58
CA GLY A 76 -6.86 2.00 -19.28
C GLY A 76 -6.92 0.74 -20.15
N LEU A 77 -5.97 0.64 -21.09
CA LEU A 77 -5.74 -0.56 -21.90
C LEU A 77 -4.24 -0.83 -21.94
N PHE A 78 -3.85 -2.11 -21.89
CA PHE A 78 -2.44 -2.52 -21.85
C PHE A 78 -1.64 -1.94 -23.04
N ASP A 79 -0.51 -1.27 -22.72
CA ASP A 79 0.45 -0.70 -23.67
C ASP A 79 -0.19 0.17 -24.76
N THR A 80 -1.16 1.00 -24.39
CA THR A 80 -1.91 1.85 -25.31
C THR A 80 -2.03 3.27 -24.75
N ASP A 81 -1.81 4.27 -25.60
CA ASP A 81 -2.08 5.67 -25.29
C ASP A 81 -3.60 5.90 -25.27
N ARG A 82 -4.20 5.64 -24.13
CA ARG A 82 -5.62 5.84 -23.88
C ARG A 82 -5.79 6.68 -22.63
N GLU A 83 -6.68 7.66 -22.72
CA GLU A 83 -7.09 8.45 -21.56
C GLU A 83 -7.69 7.55 -20.48
N VAL A 84 -7.19 7.69 -19.26
CA VAL A 84 -7.65 6.97 -18.07
C VAL A 84 -8.46 7.89 -17.18
N GLU A 85 -9.39 7.32 -16.45
CA GLU A 85 -10.15 8.01 -15.43
C GLU A 85 -9.46 7.80 -14.08
N HIS A 86 -9.25 8.90 -13.36
CA HIS A 86 -8.79 8.89 -11.97
C HIS A 86 -9.94 9.21 -11.05
N THR A 87 -9.94 8.66 -9.86
CA THR A 87 -10.76 9.21 -8.78
C THR A 87 -10.34 10.65 -8.54
N ASP A 88 -11.32 11.54 -8.49
CA ASP A 88 -11.08 12.97 -8.25
C ASP A 88 -10.20 13.13 -6.98
N PRO A 89 -9.09 13.87 -7.04
CA PRO A 89 -8.28 14.16 -5.85
C PRO A 89 -9.05 14.81 -4.71
N ALA A 90 -10.16 15.50 -5.01
CA ALA A 90 -11.09 16.03 -4.02
C ALA A 90 -12.11 15.00 -3.53
N GLY A 91 -12.25 13.87 -4.23
CA GLY A 91 -13.17 12.77 -3.96
C GLY A 91 -12.46 11.43 -3.94
N SER A 92 -11.31 11.33 -3.26
CA SER A 92 -10.61 10.05 -3.09
C SER A 92 -11.57 8.96 -2.65
N ASP A 93 -11.36 7.73 -3.08
CA ASP A 93 -12.17 6.59 -2.61
C ASP A 93 -11.77 6.15 -1.20
N GLY A 94 -11.70 7.13 -0.30
CA GLY A 94 -11.33 6.91 1.09
C GLY A 94 -9.84 7.04 1.38
N THR A 95 -9.41 6.39 2.45
CA THR A 95 -8.06 6.57 2.99
C THR A 95 -7.39 5.27 3.36
N ILE A 96 -6.05 5.28 3.28
CA ILE A 96 -5.18 4.29 3.90
C ILE A 96 -4.33 5.01 4.93
N THR A 97 -4.30 4.48 6.15
CA THR A 97 -3.35 4.89 7.19
C THR A 97 -2.31 3.80 7.36
N LEU A 98 -1.07 4.14 7.06
CA LEU A 98 0.08 3.28 7.29
C LEU A 98 0.73 3.67 8.61
N ILE A 99 0.90 2.71 9.50
CA ILE A 99 1.55 2.88 10.79
C ILE A 99 2.79 1.97 10.82
N PHE A 100 3.94 2.54 11.09
CA PHE A 100 5.19 1.79 11.28
C PHE A 100 5.34 1.50 12.78
N ASP A 101 5.21 0.22 13.15
CA ASP A 101 5.35 -0.21 14.55
C ASP A 101 6.83 -0.29 14.94
N ASP A 102 7.64 -0.83 14.03
CA ASP A 102 9.09 -0.94 14.15
C ASP A 102 9.78 -1.00 12.77
N CYS A 103 11.02 -1.45 12.72
CA CYS A 103 11.79 -1.58 11.49
C CYS A 103 11.32 -2.74 10.59
N GLU A 104 10.54 -3.66 11.07
CA GLU A 104 10.17 -4.91 10.39
C GLU A 104 8.67 -5.07 10.22
N SER A 105 7.87 -4.44 11.08
CA SER A 105 6.42 -4.58 11.12
C SER A 105 5.69 -3.24 11.06
N GLY A 106 4.42 -3.30 10.74
CA GLY A 106 3.52 -2.17 10.68
C GLY A 106 2.08 -2.62 10.47
N THR A 107 1.21 -1.63 10.36
CA THR A 107 -0.22 -1.82 10.21
C THR A 107 -0.74 -0.95 9.08
N VAL A 108 -1.60 -1.50 8.25
CA VAL A 108 -2.40 -0.78 7.25
C VAL A 108 -3.84 -0.76 7.74
N GLU A 109 -4.35 0.43 8.05
CA GLU A 109 -5.77 0.66 8.27
C GLU A 109 -6.36 1.24 6.99
N TYR A 110 -7.55 0.80 6.60
CA TYR A 110 -8.20 1.29 5.40
C TYR A 110 -9.68 1.55 5.59
N ASP A 111 -10.17 2.54 4.88
CA ASP A 111 -11.58 2.86 4.69
C ASP A 111 -11.83 3.12 3.21
N ILE A 112 -12.58 2.23 2.55
CA ILE A 112 -12.86 2.27 1.10
C ILE A 112 -14.37 2.30 0.89
N PRO A 113 -14.97 3.50 0.82
CA PRO A 113 -16.42 3.69 0.74
C PRO A 113 -17.08 3.04 -0.48
N SER A 114 -16.45 3.05 -1.65
CA SER A 114 -17.04 2.49 -2.89
C SER A 114 -17.41 1.01 -2.78
N ILE A 115 -16.68 0.27 -1.96
CA ILE A 115 -16.92 -1.15 -1.70
C ILE A 115 -17.44 -1.42 -0.29
N SER A 116 -17.72 -0.35 0.47
CA SER A 116 -18.20 -0.41 1.87
C SER A 116 -17.31 -1.31 2.74
N ARG A 117 -15.99 -1.15 2.64
CA ARG A 117 -15.01 -1.92 3.41
C ARG A 117 -14.14 -1.01 4.25
N THR A 118 -14.03 -1.40 5.52
CA THR A 118 -13.05 -0.87 6.46
C THR A 118 -12.33 -2.03 7.12
N GLY A 119 -11.08 -1.84 7.49
CA GLY A 119 -10.34 -2.91 8.17
C GLY A 119 -8.92 -2.51 8.53
N THR A 120 -8.24 -3.48 9.15
CA THR A 120 -6.86 -3.36 9.61
C THR A 120 -6.11 -4.61 9.18
N VAL A 121 -4.97 -4.42 8.51
CA VAL A 121 -4.12 -5.50 8.01
C VAL A 121 -2.74 -5.36 8.63
N PRO A 122 -2.26 -6.34 9.39
CA PRO A 122 -0.87 -6.36 9.84
C PRO A 122 0.03 -6.59 8.64
N ILE A 123 1.16 -5.88 8.62
CA ILE A 123 2.16 -6.03 7.57
C ILE A 123 3.54 -6.28 8.15
N GLN A 124 4.31 -7.10 7.46
CA GLN A 124 5.72 -7.33 7.79
C GLN A 124 6.58 -7.29 6.54
N ARG A 125 7.88 -7.04 6.71
CA ARG A 125 8.82 -7.08 5.59
C ARG A 125 8.91 -8.48 5.01
N VAL A 126 8.93 -8.57 3.68
CA VAL A 126 9.29 -9.83 2.98
C VAL A 126 10.78 -10.08 3.06
N ALA A 127 11.59 -9.01 3.05
CA ALA A 127 13.04 -9.10 3.17
C ALA A 127 13.54 -8.14 4.26
N VAL A 128 14.48 -8.60 5.06
CA VAL A 128 15.05 -7.86 6.19
C VAL A 128 16.29 -7.02 5.81
N ASP A 129 16.44 -6.70 4.55
CA ASP A 129 17.62 -6.09 3.93
C ASP A 129 18.21 -4.89 4.70
N ASN A 130 17.36 -3.93 5.10
CA ASN A 130 17.76 -2.72 5.79
C ASN A 130 17.27 -2.63 7.25
N ALA A 131 16.78 -3.72 7.82
CA ALA A 131 16.23 -3.71 9.18
C ALA A 131 17.30 -3.36 10.23
N GLU A 132 18.50 -3.90 10.10
CA GLU A 132 19.60 -3.61 11.03
C GLU A 132 20.07 -2.14 10.96
N LEU A 133 20.13 -1.56 9.77
CA LEU A 133 20.43 -0.13 9.61
C LEU A 133 19.35 0.74 10.25
N CYS A 134 18.10 0.40 10.07
CA CYS A 134 16.99 1.09 10.71
C CYS A 134 17.10 1.04 12.23
N LYS A 135 17.37 -0.12 12.81
CA LYS A 135 17.56 -0.31 14.27
C LYS A 135 18.73 0.51 14.80
N ALA A 136 19.85 0.55 14.08
CA ALA A 136 21.00 1.33 14.45
C ALA A 136 20.70 2.85 14.51
N ILE A 137 20.01 3.38 13.49
CA ILE A 137 19.62 4.80 13.44
C ILE A 137 18.68 5.16 14.59
N ILE A 138 17.72 4.29 14.93
CA ILE A 138 16.83 4.51 16.07
C ILE A 138 17.62 4.54 17.39
N ALA A 139 18.55 3.62 17.60
CA ALA A 139 19.38 3.57 18.80
C ALA A 139 20.22 4.84 18.97
N GLU A 140 20.89 5.30 17.91
CA GLU A 140 21.67 6.55 17.92
C GLU A 140 20.82 7.79 18.25
N SER A 141 19.58 7.82 17.75
CA SER A 141 18.65 8.93 18.03
C SER A 141 18.19 8.99 19.49
N GLN A 142 18.12 7.85 20.16
CA GLN A 142 17.75 7.75 21.58
C GLN A 142 18.90 8.10 22.53
N GLU A 143 20.15 7.82 22.14
CA GLU A 143 21.34 8.18 22.94
C GLU A 143 21.66 9.67 22.89
N SER A 144 21.09 10.39 21.92
CA SER A 144 21.33 11.83 21.68
C SER A 144 20.35 12.76 22.41
N GLN A 145 19.38 12.22 23.15
CA GLN A 145 18.37 12.96 23.94
C GLN A 145 18.68 12.89 25.43
#